data_371b0a936febb012465e3711386ef302
#
_entry.id   371b0a936febb012465e3711386ef302
#
_cell.length_a   1.000
_cell.length_b   1.000
_cell.length_c   1.000
_cell.angle_alpha   90.00
_cell.angle_beta   90.00
_cell.angle_gamma   90.00
#
_symmetry.space_group_name_H-M   'P 1'
#
loop_
_entity.id
_entity.type
_entity.pdbx_description
1 polymer ?
#
loop_
_entity_poly.entity_id
_entity_poly.type
_entity_poly.pdbx_seq_one_letter_code
_entity_poly.pdbx_strand_id
1 'polypeptide(L)'
;MKTIEDKRLMPAAQAENASQLGLPERIHRLAGSIGTNMNRSLKDINGVNSQIRLLSLNARIEAARAGDAGRSFSVVATEMGALSGTTQVVVNDLSKEMRQDIEELTLISKRLASEVRGKRFSDLALTNIDLIDRNLYERSCDVRWWATDPSVVQLAANPTAENTQFASSRLGVILNAYTVYFDLVVCSLDGVVLANGRPEHYHSKGMSAGQQRWFLDALRTGSGDEFAFETVHAPNLVNGEYILAYSAAIREGGETHGKVIGVLGILFKWQSLAQTIVDNTPLDEEEKRHCRVCILGEDGTVLADTKGPPLSGSLPFPQNRQLWADPKGFHELKGEFGNTQLVAHALAPGFETYTTGWHSVIIYT
;
A
#
# COMPACT_ATOMS: atom_id res chain seq x y z
N MET A 1 -26.06 56.23 -12.44
CA MET A 1 -25.01 55.55 -13.21
C MET A 1 -23.83 55.30 -12.28
N LYS A 2 -23.71 54.13 -11.72
CA LYS A 2 -22.48 53.64 -11.10
C LYS A 2 -22.29 52.21 -11.58
N THR A 3 -21.18 52.02 -12.23
CA THR A 3 -20.71 50.90 -13.02
C THR A 3 -20.62 49.65 -12.20
N ILE A 4 -21.21 48.56 -12.71
CA ILE A 4 -21.02 47.19 -12.23
C ILE A 4 -19.72 46.68 -12.88
N GLU A 5 -18.62 46.77 -12.18
CA GLU A 5 -17.39 46.04 -12.52
C GLU A 5 -16.66 45.73 -11.21
N ASP A 6 -16.98 44.59 -10.64
CA ASP A 6 -16.07 43.91 -9.72
C ASP A 6 -16.16 42.40 -9.96
N LYS A 7 -15.64 41.97 -11.11
CA LYS A 7 -15.25 40.57 -11.35
C LYS A 7 -14.03 40.33 -10.49
N ARG A 8 -14.24 39.79 -9.28
CA ARG A 8 -13.16 39.23 -8.45
C ARG A 8 -12.53 38.07 -9.19
N LEU A 9 -11.44 38.34 -9.92
CA LEU A 9 -10.46 37.36 -10.33
C LEU A 9 -9.92 36.70 -9.05
N MET A 10 -10.06 35.40 -8.95
CA MET A 10 -9.39 34.63 -7.91
C MET A 10 -7.88 34.88 -7.98
N PRO A 11 -7.15 35.02 -6.85
CA PRO A 11 -5.70 35.18 -6.86
C PRO A 11 -5.07 33.98 -7.57
N ALA A 12 -4.10 34.21 -8.46
CA ALA A 12 -3.43 33.19 -9.27
C ALA A 12 -2.90 32.00 -8.46
N ALA A 13 -2.47 32.23 -7.23
CA ALA A 13 -2.03 31.17 -6.30
C ALA A 13 -3.15 30.18 -5.89
N GLN A 14 -4.42 30.62 -5.89
CA GLN A 14 -5.55 29.70 -5.62
C GLN A 14 -5.96 28.90 -6.87
N ALA A 15 -5.69 29.42 -8.07
CA ALA A 15 -5.93 28.73 -9.33
C ALA A 15 -4.86 27.65 -9.61
N GLU A 16 -3.60 27.88 -9.25
CA GLU A 16 -2.51 26.89 -9.38
C GLU A 16 -2.67 25.72 -8.41
N ASN A 17 -3.01 25.95 -7.15
CA ASN A 17 -3.36 24.87 -6.21
C ASN A 17 -4.61 24.08 -6.63
N ALA A 18 -5.49 24.68 -7.43
CA ALA A 18 -6.70 24.05 -7.92
C ALA A 18 -6.45 23.04 -9.06
N SER A 19 -5.38 23.21 -9.82
CA SER A 19 -5.00 22.30 -10.92
C SER A 19 -4.24 21.06 -10.44
N GLN A 20 -3.68 21.07 -9.23
CA GLN A 20 -2.94 19.96 -8.63
C GLN A 20 -3.82 18.98 -7.84
N LEU A 21 -5.07 19.35 -7.52
CA LEU A 21 -6.00 18.46 -6.84
C LEU A 21 -6.54 17.39 -7.79
N GLY A 22 -6.64 16.15 -7.28
CA GLY A 22 -7.29 15.05 -7.99
C GLY A 22 -8.74 15.35 -8.38
N LEU A 23 -9.28 14.62 -9.34
CA LEU A 23 -10.65 14.85 -9.83
C LEU A 23 -11.70 14.77 -8.69
N PRO A 24 -11.64 13.79 -7.77
CA PRO A 24 -12.60 13.69 -6.67
C PRO A 24 -12.56 14.88 -5.72
N GLU A 25 -11.39 15.37 -5.36
CA GLU A 25 -11.20 16.53 -4.49
C GLU A 25 -11.72 17.82 -5.14
N ARG A 26 -11.55 17.94 -6.47
CA ARG A 26 -12.13 19.04 -7.25
C ARG A 26 -13.65 19.00 -7.25
N ILE A 27 -14.27 17.82 -7.43
CA ILE A 27 -15.72 17.63 -7.39
C ILE A 27 -16.25 18.00 -6.00
N HIS A 28 -15.62 17.54 -4.93
CA HIS A 28 -16.01 17.86 -3.56
C HIS A 28 -15.99 19.38 -3.29
N ARG A 29 -14.93 20.06 -3.70
CA ARG A 29 -14.81 21.51 -3.55
C ARG A 29 -15.84 22.27 -4.37
N LEU A 30 -16.11 21.83 -5.60
CA LEU A 30 -17.13 22.43 -6.46
C LEU A 30 -18.54 22.26 -5.86
N ALA A 31 -18.88 21.07 -5.35
CA ALA A 31 -20.15 20.83 -4.67
C ALA A 31 -20.33 21.75 -3.46
N GLY A 32 -19.30 21.92 -2.63
CA GLY A 32 -19.31 22.86 -1.49
C GLY A 32 -19.48 24.33 -1.93
N SER A 33 -18.82 24.75 -3.02
CA SER A 33 -18.94 26.09 -3.59
C SER A 33 -20.35 26.35 -4.15
N ILE A 34 -20.89 25.38 -4.89
CA ILE A 34 -22.26 25.45 -5.41
C ILE A 34 -23.25 25.58 -4.25
N GLY A 35 -23.13 24.77 -3.20
CA GLY A 35 -23.98 24.85 -2.01
C GLY A 35 -23.95 26.21 -1.32
N THR A 36 -22.77 26.77 -1.15
CA THR A 36 -22.59 28.09 -0.52
C THR A 36 -23.23 29.21 -1.35
N ASN A 37 -22.99 29.21 -2.66
CA ASN A 37 -23.52 30.21 -3.57
C ASN A 37 -25.05 30.11 -3.67
N MET A 38 -25.59 28.91 -3.77
CA MET A 38 -27.03 28.67 -3.83
C MET A 38 -27.73 29.09 -2.55
N ASN A 39 -27.20 28.73 -1.37
CA ASN A 39 -27.76 29.17 -0.09
C ASN A 39 -27.83 30.72 0.02
N ARG A 40 -26.82 31.42 -0.51
CA ARG A 40 -26.83 32.88 -0.56
C ARG A 40 -27.96 33.37 -1.47
N SER A 41 -28.06 32.84 -2.69
CA SER A 41 -29.10 33.26 -3.64
C SER A 41 -30.51 32.99 -3.12
N LEU A 42 -30.75 31.84 -2.50
CA LEU A 42 -32.03 31.48 -1.88
C LEU A 42 -32.37 32.41 -0.72
N LYS A 43 -31.38 32.81 0.09
CA LYS A 43 -31.55 33.80 1.16
C LYS A 43 -31.96 35.16 0.60
N ASP A 44 -31.32 35.59 -0.51
CA ASP A 44 -31.62 36.86 -1.16
C ASP A 44 -33.04 36.87 -1.75
N ILE A 45 -33.45 35.74 -2.42
CA ILE A 45 -34.80 35.60 -2.94
C ILE A 45 -35.83 35.62 -1.80
N ASN A 46 -35.58 34.92 -0.68
CA ASN A 46 -36.45 34.97 0.50
C ASN A 46 -36.57 36.40 1.08
N GLY A 47 -35.47 37.16 1.08
CA GLY A 47 -35.47 38.55 1.50
C GLY A 47 -36.39 39.43 0.62
N VAL A 48 -36.26 39.33 -0.70
CA VAL A 48 -37.11 40.05 -1.67
C VAL A 48 -38.57 39.59 -1.52
N ASN A 49 -38.82 38.27 -1.39
CA ASN A 49 -40.19 37.74 -1.23
C ASN A 49 -40.85 38.26 0.04
N SER A 50 -40.14 38.36 1.16
CA SER A 50 -40.62 38.95 2.40
C SER A 50 -41.02 40.42 2.24
N GLN A 51 -40.23 41.21 1.47
CA GLN A 51 -40.56 42.58 1.16
C GLN A 51 -41.83 42.69 0.31
N ILE A 52 -41.98 41.83 -0.73
CA ILE A 52 -43.23 41.79 -1.55
C ILE A 52 -44.44 41.46 -0.69
N ARG A 53 -44.33 40.54 0.26
CA ARG A 53 -45.40 40.17 1.18
C ARG A 53 -45.82 41.35 2.06
N LEU A 54 -44.85 42.08 2.62
CA LEU A 54 -45.13 43.29 3.42
C LEU A 54 -45.79 44.37 2.58
N LEU A 55 -45.30 44.57 1.36
CA LEU A 55 -45.86 45.56 0.42
C LEU A 55 -47.31 45.20 0.05
N SER A 56 -47.58 43.96 -0.25
CA SER A 56 -48.94 43.41 -0.51
C SER A 56 -49.87 43.69 0.67
N LEU A 57 -49.41 43.38 1.90
CA LEU A 57 -50.20 43.63 3.10
C LEU A 57 -50.51 45.10 3.30
N ASN A 58 -49.53 45.99 3.16
CA ASN A 58 -49.71 47.45 3.26
C ASN A 58 -50.68 47.94 2.20
N ALA A 59 -50.55 47.50 0.94
CA ALA A 59 -51.41 47.87 -0.15
C ALA A 59 -52.89 47.45 0.10
N ARG A 60 -53.10 46.24 0.70
CA ARG A 60 -54.44 45.77 1.10
C ARG A 60 -55.07 46.68 2.19
N ILE A 61 -54.25 47.08 3.17
CA ILE A 61 -54.71 47.99 4.23
C ILE A 61 -55.15 49.34 3.64
N GLU A 62 -54.34 49.92 2.77
CA GLU A 62 -54.66 51.23 2.16
C GLU A 62 -55.84 51.11 1.19
N ALA A 63 -55.97 50.02 0.43
CA ALA A 63 -57.10 49.76 -0.42
C ALA A 63 -58.41 49.67 0.41
N ALA A 64 -58.36 49.03 1.57
CA ALA A 64 -59.54 48.95 2.47
C ALA A 64 -59.90 50.32 3.07
N ARG A 65 -58.91 51.18 3.35
CA ARG A 65 -59.12 52.57 3.80
C ARG A 65 -59.80 53.46 2.75
N ALA A 66 -59.49 53.22 1.47
CA ALA A 66 -60.04 53.98 0.35
C ALA A 66 -61.47 53.55 -0.04
N GLY A 67 -62.05 52.56 0.60
CA GLY A 67 -63.41 52.04 0.35
C GLY A 67 -63.65 51.64 -1.11
N ASP A 68 -64.73 52.04 -1.73
CA ASP A 68 -65.09 51.68 -3.11
C ASP A 68 -64.04 52.05 -4.16
N ALA A 69 -63.32 53.13 -3.95
CA ALA A 69 -62.24 53.60 -4.85
C ALA A 69 -60.99 52.67 -4.78
N GLY A 70 -60.84 51.94 -3.70
CA GLY A 70 -59.71 51.02 -3.48
C GLY A 70 -59.91 49.59 -4.01
N ARG A 71 -61.09 49.20 -4.53
CA ARG A 71 -61.45 47.82 -4.91
C ARG A 71 -60.45 47.18 -5.90
N SER A 72 -60.08 47.91 -6.98
CA SER A 72 -59.14 47.39 -7.97
C SER A 72 -57.72 47.19 -7.40
N PHE A 73 -57.27 48.06 -6.52
CA PHE A 73 -55.99 47.92 -5.80
C PHE A 73 -55.98 46.77 -4.83
N SER A 74 -57.10 46.46 -4.18
CA SER A 74 -57.24 45.34 -3.28
C SER A 74 -57.09 43.98 -4.02
N VAL A 75 -57.58 43.88 -5.25
CA VAL A 75 -57.38 42.69 -6.09
C VAL A 75 -55.92 42.49 -6.41
N VAL A 76 -55.25 43.54 -6.92
CA VAL A 76 -53.81 43.45 -7.25
C VAL A 76 -52.95 43.12 -6.03
N ALA A 77 -53.22 43.74 -4.89
CA ALA A 77 -52.53 43.43 -3.64
C ALA A 77 -52.75 42.00 -3.18
N THR A 78 -53.97 41.43 -3.37
CA THR A 78 -54.25 40.02 -3.03
C THR A 78 -53.48 39.08 -3.95
N GLU A 79 -53.45 39.32 -5.25
CA GLU A 79 -52.65 38.57 -6.22
C GLU A 79 -51.14 38.60 -5.92
N MET A 80 -50.61 39.76 -5.54
CA MET A 80 -49.21 39.89 -5.10
C MET A 80 -48.94 39.02 -3.84
N GLY A 81 -49.85 38.95 -2.91
CA GLY A 81 -49.77 38.13 -1.74
C GLY A 81 -49.79 36.60 -2.10
N ALA A 82 -50.65 36.21 -3.01
CA ALA A 82 -50.72 34.86 -3.52
C ALA A 82 -49.42 34.44 -4.25
N LEU A 83 -48.91 35.31 -5.13
CA LEU A 83 -47.66 35.11 -5.86
C LEU A 83 -46.45 34.94 -4.87
N SER A 84 -46.40 35.82 -3.83
CA SER A 84 -45.38 35.68 -2.77
C SER A 84 -45.49 34.33 -2.05
N GLY A 85 -46.70 33.86 -1.78
CA GLY A 85 -46.92 32.55 -1.19
C GLY A 85 -46.42 31.41 -2.07
N THR A 86 -46.72 31.44 -3.37
CA THR A 86 -46.23 30.45 -4.35
C THR A 86 -44.71 30.50 -4.48
N THR A 87 -44.14 31.67 -4.54
CA THR A 87 -42.67 31.86 -4.59
C THR A 87 -41.98 31.26 -3.35
N GLN A 88 -42.57 31.41 -2.16
CA GLN A 88 -42.04 30.80 -0.93
C GLN A 88 -42.03 29.28 -1.00
N VAL A 89 -43.07 28.67 -1.54
CA VAL A 89 -43.12 27.18 -1.71
C VAL A 89 -42.02 26.73 -2.66
N VAL A 90 -41.91 27.34 -3.84
CA VAL A 90 -40.88 27.01 -4.82
C VAL A 90 -39.47 27.13 -4.25
N VAL A 91 -39.21 28.23 -3.51
CA VAL A 91 -37.87 28.42 -2.88
C VAL A 91 -37.57 27.36 -1.82
N ASN A 92 -38.56 26.97 -1.04
CA ASN A 92 -38.41 25.94 -0.04
C ASN A 92 -38.14 24.56 -0.70
N ASP A 93 -38.89 24.21 -1.73
CA ASP A 93 -38.72 22.95 -2.47
C ASP A 93 -37.34 22.91 -3.15
N LEU A 94 -36.95 23.97 -3.83
CA LEU A 94 -35.61 24.10 -4.45
C LEU A 94 -34.49 24.00 -3.42
N SER A 95 -34.67 24.61 -2.24
CA SER A 95 -33.69 24.51 -1.15
C SER A 95 -33.53 23.08 -0.65
N LYS A 96 -34.60 22.31 -0.59
CA LYS A 96 -34.61 20.91 -0.16
C LYS A 96 -33.93 20.02 -1.20
N GLU A 97 -34.31 20.12 -2.46
CA GLU A 97 -33.73 19.34 -3.57
C GLU A 97 -32.22 19.60 -3.69
N MET A 98 -31.82 20.86 -3.74
CA MET A 98 -30.42 21.24 -3.82
C MET A 98 -29.55 20.69 -2.68
N ARG A 99 -30.09 20.65 -1.46
CA ARG A 99 -29.37 20.09 -0.32
C ARG A 99 -29.15 18.59 -0.50
N GLN A 100 -30.16 17.87 -0.96
CA GLN A 100 -30.07 16.44 -1.25
C GLN A 100 -29.04 16.16 -2.35
N ASP A 101 -29.07 16.91 -3.45
CA ASP A 101 -28.13 16.76 -4.56
C ASP A 101 -26.68 17.01 -4.14
N ILE A 102 -26.45 18.02 -3.30
CA ILE A 102 -25.09 18.34 -2.78
C ILE A 102 -24.60 17.23 -1.83
N GLU A 103 -25.47 16.71 -0.98
CA GLU A 103 -25.14 15.58 -0.08
C GLU A 103 -24.79 14.34 -0.91
N GLU A 104 -25.56 14.03 -1.96
CA GLU A 104 -25.30 12.92 -2.87
C GLU A 104 -23.99 13.09 -3.63
N LEU A 105 -23.74 14.25 -4.23
CA LEU A 105 -22.48 14.57 -4.90
C LEU A 105 -21.27 14.45 -3.97
N THR A 106 -21.42 14.87 -2.73
CA THR A 106 -20.37 14.75 -1.71
C THR A 106 -20.06 13.29 -1.40
N LEU A 107 -21.10 12.47 -1.27
CA LEU A 107 -20.96 11.04 -1.02
C LEU A 107 -20.30 10.31 -2.21
N ILE A 108 -20.77 10.59 -3.42
CA ILE A 108 -20.19 10.03 -4.66
C ILE A 108 -18.71 10.42 -4.79
N SER A 109 -18.39 11.70 -4.55
CA SER A 109 -17.00 12.17 -4.61
C SER A 109 -16.08 11.45 -3.62
N LYS A 110 -16.53 11.25 -2.38
CA LYS A 110 -15.77 10.49 -1.37
C LYS A 110 -15.56 9.04 -1.78
N ARG A 111 -16.60 8.37 -2.28
CA ARG A 111 -16.50 6.99 -2.77
C ARG A 111 -15.52 6.88 -3.94
N LEU A 112 -15.61 7.79 -4.89
CA LEU A 112 -14.70 7.82 -6.05
C LEU A 112 -13.25 8.04 -5.62
N ALA A 113 -12.99 8.94 -4.66
CA ALA A 113 -11.65 9.16 -4.11
C ALA A 113 -11.08 7.89 -3.48
N SER A 114 -11.87 7.21 -2.64
CA SER A 114 -11.48 5.95 -2.00
C SER A 114 -11.23 4.85 -3.04
N GLU A 115 -12.10 4.73 -4.04
CA GLU A 115 -11.98 3.70 -5.09
C GLU A 115 -10.74 3.90 -5.98
N VAL A 116 -10.50 5.13 -6.44
CA VAL A 116 -9.32 5.45 -7.26
C VAL A 116 -8.03 5.22 -6.48
N ARG A 117 -7.97 5.70 -5.23
CA ARG A 117 -6.80 5.52 -4.36
C ARG A 117 -6.59 4.04 -4.02
N GLY A 118 -7.66 3.33 -3.67
CA GLY A 118 -7.61 1.91 -3.32
C GLY A 118 -7.11 1.03 -4.47
N LYS A 119 -7.61 1.23 -5.69
CA LYS A 119 -7.12 0.54 -6.89
C LYS A 119 -5.63 0.82 -7.14
N ARG A 120 -5.23 2.10 -7.10
CA ARG A 120 -3.83 2.49 -7.28
C ARG A 120 -2.93 1.84 -6.22
N PHE A 121 -3.30 1.85 -4.95
CA PHE A 121 -2.50 1.23 -3.90
C PHE A 121 -2.44 -0.30 -4.04
N SER A 122 -3.50 -0.95 -4.50
CA SER A 122 -3.47 -2.39 -4.81
C SER A 122 -2.51 -2.70 -5.96
N ASP A 123 -2.43 -1.85 -6.98
CA ASP A 123 -1.48 -1.99 -8.08
C ASP A 123 -0.03 -1.78 -7.61
N LEU A 124 0.21 -0.81 -6.73
CA LEU A 124 1.52 -0.59 -6.12
C LEU A 124 1.92 -1.77 -5.21
N ALA A 125 0.98 -2.30 -4.42
CA ALA A 125 1.21 -3.49 -3.61
C ALA A 125 1.59 -4.69 -4.48
N LEU A 126 0.89 -4.90 -5.62
CA LEU A 126 1.25 -5.94 -6.57
C LEU A 126 2.65 -5.75 -7.14
N THR A 127 3.00 -4.52 -7.53
CA THR A 127 4.34 -4.22 -8.03
C THR A 127 5.42 -4.55 -7.01
N ASN A 128 5.23 -4.17 -5.75
CA ASN A 128 6.19 -4.44 -4.68
C ASN A 128 6.43 -5.95 -4.50
N ILE A 129 5.35 -6.74 -4.45
CA ILE A 129 5.49 -8.17 -4.17
C ILE A 129 5.96 -8.97 -5.40
N ASP A 130 5.61 -8.55 -6.62
CA ASP A 130 6.14 -9.15 -7.86
C ASP A 130 7.65 -8.91 -7.97
N LEU A 131 8.15 -7.73 -7.62
CA LEU A 131 9.59 -7.45 -7.55
C LEU A 131 10.31 -8.35 -6.56
N ILE A 132 9.69 -8.66 -5.43
CA ILE A 132 10.23 -9.59 -4.43
C ILE A 132 10.29 -11.00 -5.00
N ASP A 133 9.19 -11.54 -5.51
CA ASP A 133 9.15 -12.90 -6.06
C ASP A 133 10.18 -13.11 -7.18
N ARG A 134 10.28 -12.16 -8.12
CA ARG A 134 11.30 -12.20 -9.20
C ARG A 134 12.72 -12.22 -8.65
N ASN A 135 12.99 -11.37 -7.67
CA ASN A 135 14.32 -11.30 -7.07
C ASN A 135 14.65 -12.60 -6.31
N LEU A 136 13.70 -13.14 -5.58
CA LEU A 136 13.88 -14.35 -4.78
C LEU A 136 13.94 -15.62 -5.63
N TYR A 137 13.26 -15.66 -6.78
CA TYR A 137 13.41 -16.75 -7.76
C TYR A 137 14.87 -16.94 -8.17
N GLU A 138 15.60 -15.84 -8.47
CA GLU A 138 17.02 -15.94 -8.84
C GLU A 138 17.84 -16.59 -7.73
N ARG A 139 17.52 -16.35 -6.46
CA ARG A 139 18.23 -17.00 -5.32
C ARG A 139 18.05 -18.50 -5.32
N SER A 140 16.88 -18.97 -5.71
CA SER A 140 16.64 -20.42 -5.86
C SER A 140 17.47 -21.03 -6.99
N CYS A 141 17.74 -20.28 -8.06
CA CYS A 141 18.62 -20.71 -9.14
C CYS A 141 20.10 -20.69 -8.72
N ASP A 142 20.53 -19.60 -8.09
CA ASP A 142 21.91 -19.42 -7.60
C ASP A 142 22.33 -20.58 -6.70
N VAL A 143 21.52 -20.95 -5.71
CA VAL A 143 21.90 -21.97 -4.73
C VAL A 143 22.00 -23.36 -5.36
N ARG A 144 21.10 -23.71 -6.29
CA ARG A 144 21.17 -24.99 -7.02
C ARG A 144 22.40 -25.06 -7.89
N TRP A 145 22.70 -23.98 -8.62
CA TRP A 145 23.87 -23.91 -9.48
C TRP A 145 25.16 -23.98 -8.66
N TRP A 146 25.32 -23.17 -7.63
CA TRP A 146 26.56 -23.13 -6.84
C TRP A 146 26.77 -24.39 -5.99
N ALA A 147 25.71 -25.13 -5.66
CA ALA A 147 25.87 -26.44 -5.00
C ALA A 147 26.60 -27.47 -5.89
N THR A 148 26.69 -27.23 -7.21
CA THR A 148 27.42 -28.09 -8.15
C THR A 148 28.84 -27.57 -8.46
N ASP A 149 29.27 -26.42 -7.87
CA ASP A 149 30.63 -25.92 -8.08
C ASP A 149 31.67 -26.94 -7.59
N PRO A 150 32.69 -27.27 -8.41
CA PRO A 150 33.70 -28.26 -8.04
C PRO A 150 34.39 -28.03 -6.70
N SER A 151 34.61 -26.75 -6.32
CA SER A 151 35.23 -26.41 -5.04
C SER A 151 34.32 -26.76 -3.84
N VAL A 152 33.02 -26.58 -4.00
CA VAL A 152 32.00 -26.89 -3.00
C VAL A 152 31.85 -28.41 -2.85
N VAL A 153 31.74 -29.12 -4.00
CA VAL A 153 31.62 -30.60 -4.04
C VAL A 153 32.87 -31.26 -3.47
N GLN A 154 34.07 -30.82 -3.85
CA GLN A 154 35.34 -31.38 -3.33
C GLN A 154 35.48 -31.19 -1.83
N LEU A 155 35.13 -29.99 -1.32
CA LEU A 155 35.15 -29.73 0.12
C LEU A 155 34.18 -30.64 0.88
N ALA A 156 32.95 -30.78 0.41
CA ALA A 156 31.95 -31.60 1.07
C ALA A 156 32.33 -33.09 1.04
N ALA A 157 32.94 -33.58 -0.05
CA ALA A 157 33.42 -34.97 -0.19
C ALA A 157 34.69 -35.24 0.64
N ASN A 158 35.60 -34.29 0.75
CA ASN A 158 36.89 -34.46 1.44
C ASN A 158 37.28 -33.14 2.15
N PRO A 159 36.91 -32.95 3.42
CA PRO A 159 37.11 -31.71 4.16
C PRO A 159 38.56 -31.52 4.67
N THR A 160 39.49 -31.27 3.75
CA THR A 160 40.88 -30.93 4.06
C THR A 160 41.06 -29.42 4.24
N ALA A 161 42.18 -29.00 4.84
CA ALA A 161 42.53 -27.58 4.95
C ALA A 161 42.67 -26.90 3.56
N GLU A 162 43.24 -27.61 2.59
CA GLU A 162 43.40 -27.15 1.21
C GLU A 162 42.05 -26.92 0.52
N ASN A 163 41.15 -27.92 0.58
CA ASN A 163 39.81 -27.80 0.01
C ASN A 163 38.98 -26.72 0.71
N THR A 164 39.14 -26.55 2.04
CA THR A 164 38.50 -25.47 2.79
C THR A 164 38.92 -24.10 2.26
N GLN A 165 40.23 -23.88 2.10
CA GLN A 165 40.80 -22.63 1.61
C GLN A 165 40.36 -22.37 0.15
N PHE A 166 40.40 -23.39 -0.69
CA PHE A 166 39.96 -23.30 -2.07
C PHE A 166 38.50 -22.93 -2.19
N ALA A 167 37.60 -23.62 -1.48
CA ALA A 167 36.18 -23.32 -1.46
C ALA A 167 35.90 -21.90 -0.93
N SER A 168 36.51 -21.51 0.22
CA SER A 168 36.35 -20.14 0.74
C SER A 168 36.76 -19.09 -0.29
N SER A 169 37.89 -19.26 -0.98
CA SER A 169 38.32 -18.34 -2.01
C SER A 169 37.36 -18.24 -3.18
N ARG A 170 36.81 -19.36 -3.65
CA ARG A 170 35.82 -19.41 -4.74
C ARG A 170 34.51 -18.76 -4.34
N LEU A 171 33.98 -19.07 -3.14
CA LEU A 171 32.79 -18.41 -2.59
C LEU A 171 33.01 -16.92 -2.40
N GLY A 172 34.21 -16.49 -1.99
CA GLY A 172 34.59 -15.07 -1.90
C GLY A 172 34.51 -14.35 -3.23
N VAL A 173 34.93 -14.99 -4.34
CA VAL A 173 34.78 -14.43 -5.70
C VAL A 173 33.32 -14.19 -6.06
N ILE A 174 32.44 -15.16 -5.75
CA ILE A 174 30.99 -15.03 -5.95
C ILE A 174 30.46 -13.83 -5.15
N LEU A 175 30.79 -13.75 -3.87
CA LEU A 175 30.34 -12.69 -2.97
C LEU A 175 30.85 -11.29 -3.33
N ASN A 176 31.98 -11.20 -4.00
CA ASN A 176 32.50 -9.92 -4.53
C ASN A 176 31.67 -9.42 -5.73
N ALA A 177 31.11 -10.34 -6.52
CA ALA A 177 30.22 -10.02 -7.64
C ALA A 177 28.77 -9.76 -7.18
N TYR A 178 28.31 -10.50 -6.15
CA TYR A 178 26.95 -10.44 -5.63
C TYR A 178 26.90 -9.71 -4.28
N THR A 179 26.51 -8.46 -4.28
CA THR A 179 26.43 -7.63 -3.06
C THR A 179 25.25 -7.93 -2.17
N VAL A 180 24.30 -8.74 -2.66
CA VAL A 180 23.01 -9.07 -2.01
C VAL A 180 23.10 -10.16 -0.95
N TYR A 181 24.26 -10.79 -0.78
CA TYR A 181 24.47 -11.83 0.23
C TYR A 181 25.38 -11.36 1.36
N PHE A 182 25.08 -11.79 2.58
CA PHE A 182 26.01 -11.66 3.70
C PHE A 182 27.15 -12.64 3.52
N ASP A 183 26.81 -13.92 3.36
CA ASP A 183 27.79 -14.98 3.22
C ASP A 183 27.20 -16.21 2.48
N LEU A 184 28.08 -17.11 2.08
CA LEU A 184 27.80 -18.42 1.55
C LEU A 184 28.51 -19.43 2.45
N VAL A 185 27.82 -20.48 2.90
CA VAL A 185 28.35 -21.48 3.83
C VAL A 185 28.22 -22.87 3.27
N VAL A 186 29.28 -23.66 3.40
CA VAL A 186 29.27 -25.10 3.09
C VAL A 186 29.24 -25.88 4.39
N CYS A 187 28.23 -26.75 4.57
CA CYS A 187 28.04 -27.54 5.76
C CYS A 187 28.25 -29.01 5.48
N SER A 188 28.84 -29.73 6.44
CA SER A 188 28.86 -31.19 6.48
C SER A 188 27.47 -31.78 6.71
N LEU A 189 27.32 -33.11 6.63
CA LEU A 189 26.04 -33.81 6.86
C LEU A 189 25.50 -33.65 8.30
N ASP A 190 26.36 -33.41 9.27
CA ASP A 190 26.01 -33.13 10.66
C ASP A 190 25.81 -31.64 10.97
N GLY A 191 25.84 -30.79 9.93
CA GLY A 191 25.54 -29.37 10.02
C GLY A 191 26.68 -28.47 10.49
N VAL A 192 27.92 -29.01 10.56
CA VAL A 192 29.09 -28.17 10.87
C VAL A 192 29.50 -27.39 9.64
N VAL A 193 29.67 -26.09 9.79
CA VAL A 193 30.17 -25.19 8.72
C VAL A 193 31.64 -25.51 8.43
N LEU A 194 31.95 -26.06 7.26
CA LEU A 194 33.29 -26.44 6.81
C LEU A 194 34.06 -25.26 6.25
N ALA A 195 33.36 -24.39 5.51
CA ALA A 195 33.91 -23.17 4.93
C ALA A 195 32.82 -22.12 4.74
N ASN A 196 33.23 -20.85 4.69
CA ASN A 196 32.39 -19.73 4.31
C ASN A 196 33.16 -18.77 3.39
N GLY A 197 32.44 -17.95 2.65
CA GLY A 197 33.02 -17.09 1.62
C GLY A 197 33.62 -15.79 2.13
N ARG A 198 33.28 -15.34 3.35
CA ARG A 198 33.81 -14.14 4.00
C ARG A 198 34.33 -14.41 5.41
N PRO A 199 35.34 -15.27 5.58
CA PRO A 199 35.81 -15.68 6.90
C PRO A 199 36.41 -14.52 7.72
N GLU A 200 36.83 -13.44 7.09
CA GLU A 200 37.33 -12.21 7.74
C GLU A 200 36.20 -11.35 8.32
N HIS A 201 34.97 -11.53 7.85
CA HIS A 201 33.79 -10.77 8.34
C HIS A 201 32.92 -11.63 9.25
N TYR A 202 32.76 -12.91 8.92
CA TYR A 202 31.89 -13.85 9.62
C TYR A 202 32.68 -15.10 10.02
N HIS A 203 32.86 -15.29 11.32
CA HIS A 203 33.60 -16.45 11.86
C HIS A 203 32.71 -17.67 11.99
N SER A 204 31.94 -17.99 10.93
CA SER A 204 30.96 -19.06 10.93
C SER A 204 31.57 -20.46 10.79
N LYS A 205 32.80 -20.58 10.29
CA LYS A 205 33.50 -21.90 10.20
C LYS A 205 33.57 -22.58 11.56
N GLY A 206 33.17 -23.86 11.62
CA GLY A 206 33.08 -24.66 12.84
C GLY A 206 31.80 -24.44 13.67
N MET A 207 30.98 -23.45 13.33
CA MET A 207 29.66 -23.29 13.94
C MET A 207 28.69 -24.36 13.43
N SER A 208 27.61 -24.60 14.18
CA SER A 208 26.58 -25.59 13.80
C SER A 208 25.38 -24.87 13.18
N ALA A 209 24.99 -25.30 11.98
CA ALA A 209 23.72 -25.03 11.33
C ALA A 209 22.74 -26.20 11.43
N GLY A 210 23.09 -27.26 12.15
CA GLY A 210 22.36 -28.54 12.16
C GLY A 210 20.94 -28.49 12.71
N GLN A 211 20.55 -27.43 13.40
CA GLN A 211 19.18 -27.21 13.87
C GLN A 211 18.41 -26.17 13.03
N GLN A 212 19.05 -25.53 12.06
CA GLN A 212 18.40 -24.55 11.19
C GLN A 212 17.47 -25.28 10.21
N ARG A 213 16.28 -24.71 9.97
CA ARG A 213 15.28 -25.30 9.12
C ARG A 213 15.78 -25.45 7.67
N TRP A 214 16.43 -24.40 7.13
CA TRP A 214 16.99 -24.42 5.79
C TRP A 214 17.96 -25.58 5.58
N PHE A 215 18.80 -25.91 6.60
CA PHE A 215 19.74 -27.02 6.54
C PHE A 215 19.02 -28.40 6.55
N LEU A 216 18.09 -28.58 7.50
CA LEU A 216 17.36 -29.83 7.65
C LEU A 216 16.48 -30.12 6.42
N ASP A 217 15.86 -29.15 5.86
CA ASP A 217 14.98 -29.29 4.69
C ASP A 217 15.80 -29.54 3.41
N ALA A 218 17.00 -28.94 3.25
CA ALA A 218 17.90 -29.25 2.15
C ALA A 218 18.36 -30.71 2.14
N LEU A 219 18.64 -31.29 3.30
CA LEU A 219 19.01 -32.72 3.41
C LEU A 219 17.91 -33.67 2.94
N ARG A 220 16.64 -33.24 2.94
CA ARG A 220 15.47 -34.05 2.55
C ARG A 220 15.11 -33.90 1.07
N THR A 221 15.79 -33.07 0.33
CA THR A 221 15.52 -32.86 -1.11
C THR A 221 15.81 -34.16 -1.88
N GLY A 222 14.92 -34.53 -2.82
CA GLY A 222 15.02 -35.74 -3.62
C GLY A 222 16.04 -35.64 -4.75
N SER A 223 16.28 -34.42 -5.27
CA SER A 223 17.18 -34.16 -6.40
C SER A 223 17.98 -32.89 -6.24
N GLY A 224 18.96 -32.65 -7.11
CA GLY A 224 19.71 -31.41 -7.22
C GLY A 224 18.90 -30.25 -7.85
N ASP A 225 17.72 -30.54 -8.41
CA ASP A 225 16.80 -29.55 -8.95
C ASP A 225 15.95 -28.88 -7.86
N GLU A 226 15.99 -29.44 -6.64
CA GLU A 226 15.25 -28.93 -5.49
C GLU A 226 16.14 -28.04 -4.61
N PHE A 227 15.50 -27.15 -3.89
CA PHE A 227 16.14 -26.27 -2.90
C PHE A 227 15.26 -26.21 -1.65
N ALA A 228 15.85 -25.76 -0.53
CA ALA A 228 15.10 -25.42 0.67
C ALA A 228 15.18 -23.91 0.94
N PHE A 229 14.20 -23.45 1.69
CA PHE A 229 14.03 -22.03 2.01
C PHE A 229 13.62 -21.88 3.47
N GLU A 230 14.23 -20.93 4.16
CA GLU A 230 13.78 -20.49 5.48
C GLU A 230 13.48 -18.99 5.45
N THR A 231 12.29 -18.63 5.93
CA THR A 231 11.81 -17.23 5.99
C THR A 231 12.68 -16.37 6.89
N VAL A 232 12.37 -15.09 6.97
CA VAL A 232 13.17 -14.08 7.67
C VAL A 232 13.47 -14.49 9.11
N HIS A 233 14.75 -14.57 9.45
CA HIS A 233 15.26 -14.88 10.78
C HIS A 233 16.65 -14.25 10.98
N ALA A 234 17.17 -14.29 12.20
CA ALA A 234 18.45 -13.67 12.56
C ALA A 234 19.42 -14.70 13.17
N PRO A 235 20.19 -15.44 12.35
CA PRO A 235 21.12 -16.46 12.83
C PRO A 235 22.45 -15.86 13.32
N ASN A 236 23.11 -16.57 14.25
CA ASN A 236 24.45 -16.20 14.71
C ASN A 236 25.52 -16.31 13.61
N LEU A 237 25.28 -17.07 12.54
CA LEU A 237 26.21 -17.25 11.42
C LEU A 237 26.64 -15.93 10.77
N VAL A 238 25.80 -14.92 10.84
CA VAL A 238 26.04 -13.57 10.29
C VAL A 238 25.77 -12.48 11.35
N ASN A 239 26.24 -12.70 12.57
CA ASN A 239 26.17 -11.72 13.68
C ASN A 239 24.74 -11.26 14.04
N GLY A 240 23.70 -12.11 13.79
CA GLY A 240 22.31 -11.76 14.09
C GLY A 240 21.64 -10.81 13.09
N GLU A 241 22.20 -10.64 11.91
CA GLU A 241 21.57 -9.90 10.82
C GLU A 241 20.31 -10.61 10.31
N TYR A 242 19.29 -9.86 9.89
CA TYR A 242 18.08 -10.43 9.30
C TYR A 242 18.33 -10.96 7.90
N ILE A 243 18.13 -12.26 7.71
CA ILE A 243 18.34 -12.98 6.46
C ILE A 243 17.10 -13.72 5.98
N LEU A 244 17.10 -14.04 4.69
CA LEU A 244 16.45 -15.23 4.14
C LEU A 244 17.54 -16.26 3.85
N ALA A 245 17.31 -17.52 4.18
CA ALA A 245 18.24 -18.58 3.86
C ALA A 245 17.70 -19.44 2.71
N TYR A 246 18.48 -19.57 1.65
CA TYR A 246 18.28 -20.58 0.59
C TYR A 246 19.36 -21.63 0.72
N SER A 247 19.00 -22.88 0.46
CA SER A 247 19.95 -23.97 0.56
C SER A 247 19.67 -25.08 -0.45
N ALA A 248 20.70 -25.75 -0.85
CA ALA A 248 20.62 -26.95 -1.68
C ALA A 248 21.55 -28.05 -1.16
N ALA A 249 21.13 -29.28 -1.32
CA ALA A 249 21.99 -30.42 -1.03
C ALA A 249 23.16 -30.42 -2.01
N ILE A 250 24.38 -30.51 -1.47
CA ILE A 250 25.59 -30.80 -2.25
C ILE A 250 25.59 -32.32 -2.50
N ARG A 251 25.70 -32.68 -3.77
CA ARG A 251 25.64 -34.08 -4.18
C ARG A 251 26.98 -34.55 -4.76
N GLU A 252 27.24 -35.84 -4.59
CA GLU A 252 28.44 -36.49 -5.07
C GLU A 252 28.63 -36.25 -6.57
N GLY A 253 29.80 -35.81 -6.97
CA GLY A 253 30.11 -35.42 -8.34
C GLY A 253 29.43 -34.18 -8.86
N GLY A 254 28.61 -33.47 -8.07
CA GLY A 254 27.75 -32.39 -8.51
C GLY A 254 26.56 -32.85 -9.38
N GLU A 255 26.27 -34.16 -9.36
CA GLU A 255 25.22 -34.78 -10.17
C GLU A 255 23.84 -34.59 -9.54
N THR A 256 22.81 -34.39 -10.37
CA THR A 256 21.42 -34.15 -9.91
C THR A 256 20.90 -35.26 -8.98
N HIS A 257 21.27 -36.53 -9.22
CA HIS A 257 20.83 -37.70 -8.43
C HIS A 257 21.96 -38.31 -7.63
N GLY A 258 23.11 -37.64 -7.47
CA GLY A 258 24.21 -38.09 -6.64
C GLY A 258 23.80 -38.19 -5.16
N LYS A 259 24.54 -39.01 -4.38
CA LYS A 259 24.33 -39.10 -2.93
C LYS A 259 24.58 -37.73 -2.28
N VAL A 260 23.73 -37.33 -1.34
CA VAL A 260 23.94 -36.11 -0.56
C VAL A 260 25.21 -36.25 0.29
N ILE A 261 26.12 -35.29 0.20
CA ILE A 261 27.42 -35.23 0.90
C ILE A 261 27.60 -33.97 1.76
N GLY A 262 26.69 -33.00 1.65
CA GLY A 262 26.69 -31.77 2.42
C GLY A 262 25.54 -30.85 2.01
N VAL A 263 25.55 -29.64 2.52
CA VAL A 263 24.56 -28.57 2.19
C VAL A 263 25.28 -27.26 1.92
N LEU A 264 24.94 -26.61 0.82
CA LEU A 264 25.26 -25.21 0.57
C LEU A 264 24.13 -24.33 1.09
N GLY A 265 24.46 -23.34 1.91
CA GLY A 265 23.53 -22.30 2.35
C GLY A 265 23.94 -20.94 1.81
N ILE A 266 23.01 -20.16 1.30
CA ILE A 266 23.17 -18.75 0.96
C ILE A 266 22.37 -17.89 1.93
N LEU A 267 23.05 -16.91 2.55
CA LEU A 267 22.52 -16.03 3.58
C LEU A 267 22.23 -14.67 2.95
N PHE A 268 21.00 -14.51 2.48
CA PHE A 268 20.56 -13.38 1.66
C PHE A 268 20.20 -12.17 2.53
N LYS A 269 20.64 -10.97 2.12
CA LYS A 269 20.38 -9.68 2.79
C LYS A 269 18.93 -9.24 2.61
N TRP A 270 18.02 -9.83 3.36
CA TRP A 270 16.60 -9.54 3.24
C TRP A 270 16.26 -8.07 3.41
N GLN A 271 16.75 -7.47 4.51
CA GLN A 271 16.39 -6.10 4.84
C GLN A 271 16.79 -5.11 3.75
N SER A 272 17.96 -5.29 3.12
CA SER A 272 18.42 -4.41 2.04
C SER A 272 17.49 -4.44 0.82
N LEU A 273 16.96 -5.60 0.44
CA LEU A 273 16.00 -5.73 -0.66
C LEU A 273 14.63 -5.20 -0.26
N ALA A 274 14.06 -5.75 0.80
CA ALA A 274 12.68 -5.50 1.17
C ALA A 274 12.46 -4.05 1.60
N GLN A 275 13.37 -3.50 2.41
CA GLN A 275 13.29 -2.12 2.85
C GLN A 275 13.41 -1.15 1.67
N THR A 276 14.33 -1.43 0.72
CA THR A 276 14.44 -0.63 -0.50
C THR A 276 13.14 -0.63 -1.30
N ILE A 277 12.45 -1.77 -1.41
CA ILE A 277 11.20 -1.87 -2.16
C ILE A 277 10.08 -1.10 -1.45
N VAL A 278 9.88 -1.31 -0.14
CA VAL A 278 8.79 -0.65 0.59
C VAL A 278 9.00 0.86 0.70
N ASP A 279 10.24 1.32 0.93
CA ASP A 279 10.58 2.74 1.05
C ASP A 279 10.48 3.49 -0.29
N ASN A 280 10.79 2.81 -1.40
CA ASN A 280 10.70 3.38 -2.75
C ASN A 280 9.36 3.13 -3.44
N THR A 281 8.35 2.63 -2.73
CA THR A 281 6.99 2.58 -3.28
C THR A 281 6.60 3.98 -3.79
N PRO A 282 6.16 4.12 -5.07
CA PRO A 282 5.95 5.43 -5.69
C PRO A 282 4.68 6.11 -5.16
N LEU A 283 4.78 6.56 -3.92
CA LEU A 283 3.82 7.39 -3.21
C LEU A 283 4.25 8.85 -3.30
N ASP A 284 3.30 9.77 -3.39
CA ASP A 284 3.60 11.20 -3.28
C ASP A 284 3.95 11.59 -1.82
N GLU A 285 4.44 12.82 -1.62
CA GLU A 285 4.90 13.27 -0.30
C GLU A 285 3.79 13.38 0.75
N GLU A 286 2.55 13.58 0.35
CA GLU A 286 1.38 13.56 1.23
C GLU A 286 1.03 12.12 1.60
N GLU A 287 0.97 11.24 0.63
CA GLU A 287 0.71 9.82 0.82
C GLU A 287 1.76 9.15 1.72
N LYS A 288 3.06 9.44 1.53
CA LYS A 288 4.14 8.92 2.40
C LYS A 288 3.93 9.23 3.88
N ARG A 289 3.38 10.40 4.20
CA ARG A 289 3.09 10.77 5.59
C ARG A 289 1.96 9.95 6.21
N HIS A 290 0.98 9.57 5.39
CA HIS A 290 -0.24 8.86 5.81
C HIS A 290 -0.21 7.36 5.51
N CYS A 291 0.72 6.89 4.67
CA CYS A 291 0.86 5.48 4.34
C CYS A 291 1.83 4.74 5.25
N ARG A 292 1.52 3.48 5.46
CA ARG A 292 2.43 2.44 5.95
C ARG A 292 2.46 1.34 4.89
N VAL A 293 3.65 0.98 4.42
CA VAL A 293 3.85 -0.09 3.44
C VAL A 293 4.53 -1.25 4.13
N CYS A 294 3.98 -2.45 3.99
CA CYS A 294 4.47 -3.66 4.65
C CYS A 294 4.54 -4.83 3.68
N ILE A 295 5.45 -5.76 3.97
CA ILE A 295 5.45 -7.11 3.42
C ILE A 295 5.08 -8.05 4.55
N LEU A 296 4.10 -8.92 4.31
CA LEU A 296 3.59 -9.90 5.29
C LEU A 296 3.87 -11.32 4.81
N GLY A 297 4.31 -12.17 5.71
CA GLY A 297 4.33 -13.61 5.52
C GLY A 297 2.91 -14.19 5.44
N GLU A 298 2.79 -15.47 5.07
CA GLU A 298 1.51 -16.19 4.99
C GLU A 298 0.75 -16.21 6.32
N ASP A 299 1.47 -16.16 7.45
CA ASP A 299 0.92 -16.12 8.81
C ASP A 299 0.61 -14.67 9.29
N GLY A 300 0.86 -13.67 8.46
CA GLY A 300 0.70 -12.25 8.79
C GLY A 300 1.86 -11.62 9.56
N THR A 301 2.95 -12.36 9.76
CA THR A 301 4.17 -11.79 10.33
C THR A 301 4.70 -10.66 9.45
N VAL A 302 5.07 -9.54 10.04
CA VAL A 302 5.65 -8.39 9.33
C VAL A 302 7.10 -8.69 8.98
N LEU A 303 7.37 -8.86 7.68
CA LEU A 303 8.71 -9.18 7.15
C LEU A 303 9.50 -7.94 6.73
N ALA A 304 8.81 -6.87 6.33
CA ALA A 304 9.36 -5.54 6.07
C ALA A 304 8.31 -4.47 6.32
N ASP A 305 8.72 -3.26 6.73
CA ASP A 305 7.82 -2.21 7.16
C ASP A 305 8.47 -0.83 7.05
N THR A 306 7.75 0.16 6.52
CA THR A 306 8.19 1.57 6.52
C THR A 306 8.11 2.24 7.90
N LYS A 307 7.45 1.64 8.89
CA LYS A 307 7.23 2.21 10.24
C LYS A 307 7.96 1.45 11.36
N GLY A 308 8.67 0.36 11.05
CA GLY A 308 9.34 -0.43 12.08
C GLY A 308 10.28 -1.50 11.53
N PRO A 309 11.04 -2.18 12.42
CA PRO A 309 11.93 -3.25 12.01
C PRO A 309 11.15 -4.52 11.60
N PRO A 310 11.78 -5.43 10.80
CA PRO A 310 11.19 -6.72 10.51
C PRO A 310 10.95 -7.53 11.80
N LEU A 311 9.98 -8.44 11.74
CA LEU A 311 9.56 -9.29 12.86
C LEU A 311 9.08 -8.54 14.12
N SER A 312 8.74 -7.25 13.98
CA SER A 312 8.24 -6.41 15.09
C SER A 312 6.81 -6.72 15.53
N GLY A 313 6.18 -7.73 14.94
CA GLY A 313 4.83 -8.17 15.26
C GLY A 313 4.07 -8.70 14.05
N SER A 314 2.77 -8.87 14.23
CA SER A 314 1.82 -9.19 13.16
C SER A 314 0.81 -8.08 13.00
N LEU A 315 0.32 -7.87 11.80
CA LEU A 315 -0.81 -6.97 11.59
C LEU A 315 -2.12 -7.72 11.89
N PRO A 316 -3.12 -7.04 12.49
CA PRO A 316 -4.39 -7.67 12.88
C PRO A 316 -5.26 -8.10 11.68
N PHE A 317 -4.83 -7.80 10.45
CA PHE A 317 -5.57 -8.05 9.22
C PHE A 317 -5.63 -9.52 8.75
N PRO A 318 -4.67 -10.43 9.03
CA PRO A 318 -4.72 -11.82 8.54
C PRO A 318 -5.98 -12.58 8.93
N GLN A 319 -6.64 -12.17 10.03
CA GLN A 319 -7.91 -12.76 10.48
C GLN A 319 -9.13 -12.25 9.71
N ASN A 320 -8.99 -11.19 8.93
CA ASN A 320 -10.08 -10.64 8.12
C ASN A 320 -10.17 -11.38 6.78
N ARG A 321 -11.02 -12.42 6.73
CA ARG A 321 -11.26 -13.21 5.51
C ARG A 321 -11.71 -12.39 4.31
N GLN A 322 -12.34 -11.24 4.52
CA GLN A 322 -12.77 -10.36 3.43
C GLN A 322 -11.58 -9.70 2.73
N LEU A 323 -10.55 -9.29 3.48
CA LEU A 323 -9.35 -8.67 2.90
C LEU A 323 -8.61 -9.65 1.98
N TRP A 324 -8.54 -10.92 2.37
CA TRP A 324 -7.80 -11.96 1.65
C TRP A 324 -8.65 -12.81 0.70
N ALA A 325 -9.93 -12.42 0.47
CA ALA A 325 -10.83 -13.16 -0.43
C ALA A 325 -10.34 -13.14 -1.88
N ASP A 326 -9.77 -12.03 -2.29
CA ASP A 326 -9.18 -11.84 -3.61
C ASP A 326 -7.65 -11.74 -3.51
N PRO A 327 -6.91 -12.17 -4.54
CA PRO A 327 -5.45 -12.06 -4.56
C PRO A 327 -4.95 -10.62 -4.60
N LYS A 328 -5.79 -9.66 -4.99
CA LYS A 328 -5.50 -8.23 -5.01
C LYS A 328 -6.79 -7.44 -4.78
N GLY A 329 -6.74 -6.47 -3.88
CA GLY A 329 -7.91 -5.65 -3.59
C GLY A 329 -7.62 -4.56 -2.55
N PHE A 330 -8.69 -3.87 -2.17
CA PHE A 330 -8.66 -2.89 -1.08
C PHE A 330 -9.98 -2.88 -0.31
N HIS A 331 -9.90 -2.54 0.97
CA HIS A 331 -11.04 -2.42 1.87
C HIS A 331 -10.87 -1.24 2.81
N GLU A 332 -11.99 -0.63 3.18
CA GLU A 332 -12.03 0.30 4.30
C GLU A 332 -12.27 -0.49 5.59
N LEU A 333 -11.30 -0.45 6.49
CA LEU A 333 -11.34 -1.16 7.75
C LEU A 333 -11.27 -0.17 8.92
N LYS A 334 -11.75 -0.59 10.09
CA LYS A 334 -11.56 0.18 11.32
C LYS A 334 -10.21 -0.19 11.92
N GLY A 335 -9.36 0.82 12.11
CA GLY A 335 -8.10 0.68 12.83
C GLY A 335 -8.29 0.50 14.35
N GLU A 336 -7.22 0.24 15.06
CA GLU A 336 -7.20 0.00 16.52
C GLU A 336 -7.87 1.13 17.33
N PHE A 337 -7.77 2.37 16.87
CA PHE A 337 -8.35 3.55 17.53
C PHE A 337 -9.72 3.97 16.99
N GLY A 338 -10.38 3.09 16.20
CA GLY A 338 -11.72 3.34 15.64
C GLY A 338 -11.74 4.28 14.41
N ASN A 339 -10.60 4.79 13.95
CA ASN A 339 -10.47 5.53 12.70
C ASN A 339 -10.66 4.59 11.50
N THR A 340 -11.20 5.12 10.41
CA THR A 340 -11.30 4.37 9.14
C THR A 340 -9.95 4.41 8.44
N GLN A 341 -9.45 3.24 8.05
CA GLN A 341 -8.20 3.06 7.28
C GLN A 341 -8.54 2.41 5.95
N LEU A 342 -7.92 2.90 4.87
CA LEU A 342 -7.93 2.23 3.58
C LEU A 342 -6.77 1.24 3.55
N VAL A 343 -7.07 -0.05 3.45
CA VAL A 343 -6.08 -1.13 3.38
C VAL A 343 -6.13 -1.75 1.99
N ALA A 344 -5.06 -1.60 1.25
CA ALA A 344 -4.86 -2.21 -0.06
C ALA A 344 -3.81 -3.30 0.02
N HIS A 345 -3.99 -4.38 -0.73
CA HIS A 345 -3.08 -5.52 -0.70
C HIS A 345 -2.94 -6.21 -2.05
N ALA A 346 -1.88 -6.98 -2.19
CA ALA A 346 -1.70 -7.97 -3.24
C ALA A 346 -0.92 -9.17 -2.73
N LEU A 347 -1.39 -10.37 -3.10
CA LEU A 347 -0.71 -11.64 -2.93
C LEU A 347 0.43 -11.75 -3.96
N ALA A 348 1.53 -12.35 -3.58
CA ALA A 348 2.63 -12.71 -4.45
C ALA A 348 2.12 -13.53 -5.66
N PRO A 349 2.29 -13.01 -6.90
CA PRO A 349 1.76 -13.67 -8.10
C PRO A 349 2.56 -14.93 -8.46
N GLY A 350 3.75 -15.06 -7.90
CA GLY A 350 4.75 -16.03 -8.31
C GLY A 350 5.53 -15.57 -9.55
N PHE A 351 6.70 -16.17 -9.74
CA PHE A 351 7.51 -15.99 -10.93
C PHE A 351 8.14 -17.32 -11.32
N GLU A 352 7.94 -17.76 -12.56
CA GLU A 352 8.34 -19.07 -13.07
C GLU A 352 7.81 -20.21 -12.14
N THR A 353 8.69 -20.94 -11.49
CA THR A 353 8.36 -22.06 -10.59
C THR A 353 8.39 -21.67 -9.12
N TYR A 354 8.48 -20.37 -8.79
CA TYR A 354 8.67 -19.86 -7.45
C TYR A 354 7.52 -18.94 -7.02
N THR A 355 7.09 -19.06 -5.79
CA THR A 355 6.20 -18.10 -5.13
C THR A 355 6.49 -18.11 -3.63
N THR A 356 6.42 -16.94 -3.02
CA THR A 356 6.55 -16.79 -1.57
C THR A 356 5.24 -17.05 -0.84
N GLY A 357 4.09 -16.87 -1.48
CA GLY A 357 2.78 -16.84 -0.81
C GLY A 357 2.59 -15.62 0.10
N TRP A 358 3.45 -14.63 0.02
CA TRP A 358 3.42 -13.42 0.85
C TRP A 358 2.50 -12.35 0.28
N HIS A 359 2.21 -11.35 1.10
CA HIS A 359 1.42 -10.19 0.71
C HIS A 359 2.23 -8.90 0.83
N SER A 360 2.08 -7.99 -0.13
CA SER A 360 2.37 -6.58 0.10
C SER A 360 1.09 -5.87 0.51
N VAL A 361 1.19 -4.98 1.50
CA VAL A 361 0.05 -4.26 2.07
C VAL A 361 0.39 -2.78 2.18
N ILE A 362 -0.54 -1.93 1.76
CA ILE A 362 -0.46 -0.46 1.90
C ILE A 362 -1.64 -0.01 2.74
N ILE A 363 -1.36 0.63 3.88
CA ILE A 363 -2.36 1.13 4.83
C ILE A 363 -2.30 2.65 4.79
N TYR A 364 -3.41 3.29 4.47
CA TYR A 364 -3.59 4.74 4.48
C TYR A 364 -4.51 5.15 5.62
N THR A 365 -4.05 6.12 6.46
CA THR A 365 -4.76 6.62 7.66
C THR A 365 -5.08 8.10 7.60
#